data_64317ba722b476890b40ab7bc04db51d
#
_entry.id   64317ba722b476890b40ab7bc04db51d
#
_cell.length_a   1.000
_cell.length_b   1.000
_cell.length_c   1.000
_cell.angle_alpha   90.00
_cell.angle_beta   90.00
_cell.angle_gamma   90.00
#
_symmetry.space_group_name_H-M   'P 1'
#
loop_
_entity.id
_entity.type
_entity.pdbx_description
1 polymer ?
#
loop_
_entity_poly.entity_id
_entity_poly.type
_entity_poly.pdbx_seq_one_letter_code
_entity_poly.pdbx_strand_id
1 'polypeptide(L)'
;MATFKAVVFQGGRHLKKDGTTNVKIRVYHNSSAQYIPTEYFIEPDLMNEDGSISSLSANSENLNYEITNLVQKYRGAYIKLGSTRTAKMSCSELKEEVLKIASPESEFIDFVEFARGIITKTVKRKTANWYESSLNAFIAFYGSKRIDAKDIKSKTLESFKEYLENRVIIVRSKVDGVADVQRRMEPGTVNNYLRGIRSLYNKARKHFNNEDYDIIRIPNNPFSRVVIPEYIRKRKSLPIDAIKRIRDARFDNPRTTMARDVFMMLFYLMGINMKDFFSLANETYGR
;
A
#
# COMPACT_ATOMS: atom_id res chain seq x y z
N MET A 1 5.65 -26.83 -21.77
CA MET A 1 6.24 -25.49 -21.90
C MET A 1 5.24 -24.62 -22.65
N ALA A 2 5.01 -23.39 -22.21
CA ALA A 2 4.07 -22.51 -22.92
C ALA A 2 4.72 -21.88 -24.16
N THR A 3 3.91 -21.67 -25.20
CA THR A 3 4.34 -20.98 -26.43
C THR A 3 3.53 -19.71 -26.65
N PHE A 4 4.19 -18.67 -27.16
CA PHE A 4 3.62 -17.37 -27.46
C PHE A 4 3.84 -17.06 -28.94
N LYS A 5 2.76 -16.79 -29.68
CA LYS A 5 2.81 -16.53 -31.13
C LYS A 5 1.74 -15.49 -31.50
N ALA A 6 2.09 -14.56 -32.39
CA ALA A 6 1.11 -13.64 -32.96
C ALA A 6 0.21 -14.39 -33.96
N VAL A 7 -1.07 -14.10 -33.93
CA VAL A 7 -2.10 -14.68 -34.76
C VAL A 7 -3.21 -13.68 -35.06
N VAL A 8 -3.90 -13.87 -36.18
CA VAL A 8 -5.14 -13.17 -36.52
C VAL A 8 -6.27 -14.17 -36.75
N PHE A 9 -7.52 -13.73 -36.56
CA PHE A 9 -8.68 -14.53 -36.90
C PHE A 9 -9.27 -14.06 -38.24
N GLN A 10 -9.44 -14.98 -39.15
CA GLN A 10 -9.93 -14.71 -40.54
C GLN A 10 -11.47 -14.69 -40.62
N GLY A 11 -12.21 -15.06 -39.58
CA GLY A 11 -13.68 -15.12 -39.63
C GLY A 11 -14.33 -13.73 -39.64
N GLY A 12 -15.39 -13.57 -40.42
CA GLY A 12 -16.10 -12.28 -40.61
C GLY A 12 -16.59 -11.59 -39.34
N ARG A 13 -16.78 -12.31 -38.24
CA ARG A 13 -17.11 -11.73 -36.91
C ARG A 13 -15.95 -10.96 -36.26
N HIS A 14 -14.73 -11.13 -36.77
CA HIS A 14 -13.53 -10.51 -36.21
C HIS A 14 -13.00 -9.38 -37.08
N LEU A 15 -13.60 -9.17 -38.25
CA LEU A 15 -13.24 -8.10 -39.15
C LEU A 15 -13.95 -6.79 -38.77
N LYS A 16 -13.22 -5.70 -38.79
CA LYS A 16 -13.76 -4.35 -38.74
C LYS A 16 -14.36 -3.98 -40.09
N LYS A 17 -15.11 -2.86 -40.13
CA LYS A 17 -15.70 -2.32 -41.39
C LYS A 17 -14.65 -1.95 -42.47
N ASP A 18 -13.42 -1.69 -42.02
CA ASP A 18 -12.27 -1.36 -42.87
C ASP A 18 -11.51 -2.60 -43.42
N GLY A 19 -12.02 -3.82 -43.12
CA GLY A 19 -11.39 -5.07 -43.53
C GLY A 19 -10.24 -5.55 -42.63
N THR A 20 -9.88 -4.79 -41.61
CA THR A 20 -8.80 -5.17 -40.70
C THR A 20 -9.28 -6.07 -39.55
N THR A 21 -8.38 -6.85 -38.97
CA THR A 21 -8.58 -7.69 -37.81
C THR A 21 -7.53 -7.42 -36.72
N ASN A 22 -7.87 -7.67 -35.49
CA ASN A 22 -6.94 -7.47 -34.37
C ASN A 22 -5.88 -8.56 -34.33
N VAL A 23 -4.61 -8.13 -34.26
CA VAL A 23 -3.50 -9.03 -33.98
C VAL A 23 -3.57 -9.46 -32.53
N LYS A 24 -3.55 -10.77 -32.26
CA LYS A 24 -3.59 -11.34 -30.92
C LYS A 24 -2.36 -12.18 -30.66
N ILE A 25 -1.88 -12.19 -29.43
CA ILE A 25 -0.83 -13.12 -29.02
C ILE A 25 -1.50 -14.38 -28.46
N ARG A 26 -1.36 -15.49 -29.16
CA ARG A 26 -1.80 -16.81 -28.72
C ARG A 26 -0.86 -17.33 -27.64
N VAL A 27 -1.38 -17.62 -26.48
CA VAL A 27 -0.74 -18.34 -25.39
C VAL A 27 -1.22 -19.78 -25.46
N TYR A 28 -0.33 -20.75 -25.71
CA TYR A 28 -0.65 -22.16 -25.73
C TYR A 28 0.06 -22.88 -24.59
N HIS A 29 -0.69 -23.54 -23.73
CA HIS A 29 -0.18 -24.21 -22.55
C HIS A 29 -1.12 -25.37 -22.13
N ASN A 30 -0.55 -26.53 -21.76
CA ASN A 30 -1.31 -27.71 -21.29
C ASN A 30 -2.49 -28.05 -22.23
N SER A 31 -2.22 -28.16 -23.53
CA SER A 31 -3.21 -28.50 -24.59
C SER A 31 -4.38 -27.51 -24.72
N SER A 32 -4.25 -26.32 -24.17
CA SER A 32 -5.24 -25.24 -24.24
C SER A 32 -4.63 -23.97 -24.81
N ALA A 33 -5.45 -23.16 -25.47
CA ALA A 33 -5.05 -21.88 -26.05
C ALA A 33 -5.86 -20.73 -25.47
N GLN A 34 -5.18 -19.62 -25.15
CA GLN A 34 -5.76 -18.35 -24.78
C GLN A 34 -5.21 -17.25 -25.67
N TYR A 35 -5.92 -16.14 -25.78
CA TYR A 35 -5.54 -15.05 -26.68
C TYR A 35 -5.47 -13.74 -25.91
N ILE A 36 -4.40 -12.96 -26.13
CA ILE A 36 -4.19 -11.63 -25.61
C ILE A 36 -4.38 -10.65 -26.78
N PRO A 37 -5.40 -9.79 -26.75
CA PRO A 37 -5.56 -8.78 -27.79
C PRO A 37 -4.45 -7.73 -27.70
N THR A 38 -4.05 -7.20 -28.85
CA THR A 38 -3.10 -6.08 -28.94
C THR A 38 -3.81 -4.82 -29.44
N GLU A 39 -3.10 -3.73 -29.55
CA GLU A 39 -3.59 -2.49 -30.16
C GLU A 39 -3.46 -2.47 -31.70
N TYR A 40 -2.80 -3.48 -32.28
CA TYR A 40 -2.51 -3.54 -33.71
C TYR A 40 -3.63 -4.22 -34.49
N PHE A 41 -3.93 -3.68 -35.66
CA PHE A 41 -4.91 -4.19 -36.60
C PHE A 41 -4.29 -4.27 -37.98
N ILE A 42 -4.49 -5.40 -38.68
CA ILE A 42 -3.99 -5.65 -40.03
C ILE A 42 -5.03 -6.38 -40.88
N GLU A 43 -4.88 -6.38 -42.16
CA GLU A 43 -5.63 -7.26 -43.03
C GLU A 43 -5.23 -8.72 -42.77
N PRO A 44 -6.18 -9.66 -42.69
CA PRO A 44 -5.88 -11.05 -42.30
C PRO A 44 -4.84 -11.72 -43.18
N ASP A 45 -4.85 -11.43 -44.49
CA ASP A 45 -3.99 -12.05 -45.50
C ASP A 45 -2.53 -11.57 -45.40
N LEU A 46 -2.27 -10.53 -44.62
CA LEU A 46 -0.92 -10.03 -44.35
C LEU A 46 -0.21 -10.76 -43.20
N MET A 47 -0.88 -11.66 -42.47
CA MET A 47 -0.26 -12.46 -41.43
C MET A 47 0.30 -13.76 -41.96
N ASN A 48 1.61 -13.95 -41.85
CA ASN A 48 2.28 -15.20 -42.25
C ASN A 48 2.03 -16.31 -41.19
N GLU A 49 2.22 -17.55 -41.61
CA GLU A 49 2.07 -18.72 -40.71
C GLU A 49 3.03 -18.71 -39.53
N ASP A 50 4.19 -18.09 -39.63
CA ASP A 50 5.16 -17.95 -38.54
C ASP A 50 4.78 -16.92 -37.51
N GLY A 51 3.77 -16.07 -37.80
CA GLY A 51 3.29 -14.98 -36.94
C GLY A 51 3.98 -13.65 -37.25
N SER A 52 4.72 -13.55 -38.34
CA SER A 52 5.23 -12.28 -38.88
C SER A 52 4.19 -11.61 -39.80
N ILE A 53 4.32 -10.31 -39.99
CA ILE A 53 3.52 -9.55 -40.96
C ILE A 53 4.29 -9.48 -42.29
N SER A 54 3.58 -9.76 -43.38
CA SER A 54 4.11 -9.72 -44.74
C SER A 54 4.69 -8.35 -45.08
N SER A 55 5.79 -8.33 -45.83
CA SER A 55 6.44 -7.13 -46.35
C SER A 55 5.57 -6.30 -47.32
N LEU A 56 4.42 -6.82 -47.71
CA LEU A 56 3.44 -6.11 -48.52
C LEU A 56 2.71 -5.01 -47.73
N SER A 57 2.76 -5.04 -46.39
CA SER A 57 2.21 -3.97 -45.55
C SER A 57 3.15 -2.76 -45.51
N ALA A 58 2.62 -1.55 -45.67
CA ALA A 58 3.38 -0.31 -45.68
C ALA A 58 4.18 -0.04 -44.40
N ASN A 59 3.79 -0.66 -43.25
CA ASN A 59 4.43 -0.50 -41.94
C ASN A 59 4.92 -1.84 -41.36
N SER A 60 5.19 -2.86 -42.23
CA SER A 60 5.49 -4.23 -41.80
C SER A 60 6.69 -4.32 -40.87
N GLU A 61 7.77 -3.58 -41.10
CA GLU A 61 8.98 -3.62 -40.28
C GLU A 61 8.71 -3.12 -38.85
N ASN A 62 8.03 -1.99 -38.70
CA ASN A 62 7.68 -1.42 -37.37
C ASN A 62 6.71 -2.35 -36.64
N LEU A 63 5.68 -2.84 -37.31
CA LEU A 63 4.70 -3.75 -36.72
C LEU A 63 5.34 -5.09 -36.31
N ASN A 64 6.21 -5.63 -37.12
CA ASN A 64 6.97 -6.86 -36.79
C ASN A 64 7.87 -6.63 -35.56
N TYR A 65 8.54 -5.47 -35.50
CA TYR A 65 9.35 -5.10 -34.34
C TYR A 65 8.53 -5.04 -33.07
N GLU A 66 7.42 -4.30 -33.08
CA GLU A 66 6.54 -4.14 -31.93
C GLU A 66 5.88 -5.45 -31.46
N ILE A 67 5.41 -6.27 -32.44
CA ILE A 67 4.81 -7.57 -32.10
C ILE A 67 5.87 -8.53 -31.55
N THR A 68 7.07 -8.51 -32.11
CA THR A 68 8.19 -9.34 -31.61
C THR A 68 8.54 -8.93 -30.17
N ASN A 69 8.60 -7.63 -29.87
CA ASN A 69 8.84 -7.11 -28.54
C ASN A 69 7.74 -7.55 -27.56
N LEU A 70 6.47 -7.52 -27.95
CA LEU A 70 5.36 -8.00 -27.12
C LEU A 70 5.48 -9.51 -26.84
N VAL A 71 5.78 -10.32 -27.86
CA VAL A 71 5.99 -11.76 -27.67
C VAL A 71 7.16 -12.03 -26.73
N GLN A 72 8.27 -11.30 -26.88
CA GLN A 72 9.43 -11.44 -25.99
C GLN A 72 9.11 -10.98 -24.55
N LYS A 73 8.35 -9.91 -24.39
CA LYS A 73 7.88 -9.41 -23.11
C LYS A 73 7.05 -10.46 -22.36
N TYR A 74 6.09 -11.10 -23.03
CA TYR A 74 5.27 -12.17 -22.44
C TYR A 74 6.08 -13.45 -22.17
N ARG A 75 7.02 -13.78 -23.05
CA ARG A 75 7.93 -14.91 -22.86
C ARG A 75 8.85 -14.68 -21.66
N GLY A 76 9.38 -13.47 -21.50
CA GLY A 76 10.16 -13.06 -20.32
C GLY A 76 9.35 -13.14 -19.03
N ALA A 77 8.09 -12.70 -19.05
CA ALA A 77 7.19 -12.83 -17.91
C ALA A 77 6.91 -14.29 -17.54
N TYR A 78 6.73 -15.17 -18.53
CA TYR A 78 6.60 -16.62 -18.32
C TYR A 78 7.84 -17.25 -17.68
N ILE A 79 9.03 -16.86 -18.11
CA ILE A 79 10.30 -17.35 -17.54
C ILE A 79 10.41 -16.92 -16.07
N LYS A 80 10.04 -15.69 -15.73
CA LYS A 80 10.03 -15.17 -14.35
C LYS A 80 9.08 -15.93 -13.42
N LEU A 81 8.00 -16.51 -13.93
CA LEU A 81 7.08 -17.36 -13.15
C LEU A 81 7.71 -18.69 -12.69
N GLY A 82 8.69 -19.17 -13.43
CA GLY A 82 9.38 -20.43 -13.14
C GLY A 82 8.59 -21.68 -13.54
N SER A 83 9.31 -22.72 -13.95
CA SER A 83 8.73 -23.95 -14.51
C SER A 83 7.85 -24.72 -13.53
N THR A 84 8.25 -24.80 -12.26
CA THR A 84 7.52 -25.54 -11.22
C THR A 84 6.13 -24.94 -10.94
N ARG A 85 6.02 -23.60 -10.95
CA ARG A 85 4.76 -22.88 -10.74
C ARG A 85 3.87 -22.99 -11.98
N THR A 86 4.42 -22.75 -13.16
CA THR A 86 3.66 -22.75 -14.41
C THR A 86 3.13 -24.13 -14.81
N ALA A 87 3.81 -25.22 -14.45
CA ALA A 87 3.36 -26.59 -14.75
C ALA A 87 1.99 -26.92 -14.14
N LYS A 88 1.65 -26.31 -13.01
CA LYS A 88 0.38 -26.53 -12.27
C LYS A 88 -0.74 -25.58 -12.68
N MET A 89 -0.47 -24.59 -13.52
CA MET A 89 -1.44 -23.57 -13.92
C MET A 89 -2.24 -24.03 -15.14
N SER A 90 -3.51 -23.66 -15.18
CA SER A 90 -4.30 -23.65 -16.41
C SER A 90 -3.80 -22.58 -17.38
N CYS A 91 -4.14 -22.68 -18.66
CA CYS A 91 -3.75 -21.66 -19.65
C CYS A 91 -4.36 -20.28 -19.37
N SER A 92 -5.56 -20.25 -18.75
CA SER A 92 -6.22 -19.01 -18.33
C SER A 92 -5.48 -18.32 -17.18
N GLU A 93 -5.15 -19.06 -16.13
CA GLU A 93 -4.37 -18.56 -15.00
C GLU A 93 -2.98 -18.10 -15.44
N LEU A 94 -2.33 -18.88 -16.32
CA LEU A 94 -1.05 -18.51 -16.87
C LEU A 94 -1.11 -17.18 -17.64
N LYS A 95 -2.14 -17.00 -18.48
CA LYS A 95 -2.35 -15.73 -19.21
C LYS A 95 -2.48 -14.56 -18.25
N GLU A 96 -3.29 -14.69 -17.20
CA GLU A 96 -3.48 -13.61 -16.21
C GLU A 96 -2.19 -13.27 -15.48
N GLU A 97 -1.45 -14.27 -15.02
CA GLU A 97 -0.18 -14.04 -14.32
C GLU A 97 0.90 -13.45 -15.24
N VAL A 98 0.96 -13.92 -16.49
CA VAL A 98 1.88 -13.34 -17.50
C VAL A 98 1.54 -11.87 -17.76
N LEU A 99 0.25 -11.51 -17.90
CA LEU A 99 -0.17 -10.12 -18.08
C LEU A 99 0.18 -9.24 -16.89
N LYS A 100 -0.01 -9.73 -15.66
CA LYS A 100 0.36 -9.01 -14.42
C LYS A 100 1.86 -8.69 -14.36
N ILE A 101 2.70 -9.64 -14.78
CA ILE A 101 4.16 -9.45 -14.78
C ILE A 101 4.61 -8.60 -15.97
N ALA A 102 4.04 -8.84 -17.16
CA ALA A 102 4.43 -8.13 -18.38
C ALA A 102 3.98 -6.65 -18.35
N SER A 103 2.86 -6.34 -17.72
CA SER A 103 2.33 -4.97 -17.66
C SER A 103 1.97 -4.59 -16.22
N PRO A 104 2.95 -4.52 -15.30
CA PRO A 104 2.72 -4.20 -13.91
C PRO A 104 2.12 -2.78 -13.73
N GLU A 105 2.32 -1.91 -14.72
CA GLU A 105 1.78 -0.54 -14.72
C GLU A 105 0.27 -0.49 -14.98
N SER A 106 -0.30 -1.49 -15.65
CA SER A 106 -1.73 -1.54 -15.96
C SER A 106 -2.59 -2.14 -14.85
N GLU A 107 -2.00 -2.86 -13.89
CA GLU A 107 -2.73 -3.48 -12.79
C GLU A 107 -3.06 -2.44 -11.72
N PHE A 108 -4.36 -2.23 -11.46
CA PHE A 108 -4.81 -1.40 -10.34
C PHE A 108 -4.56 -2.13 -9.02
N ILE A 109 -3.77 -1.52 -8.14
CA ILE A 109 -3.49 -2.06 -6.80
C ILE A 109 -4.19 -1.19 -5.78
N ASP A 110 -5.35 -1.66 -5.27
CA ASP A 110 -6.11 -0.93 -4.27
C ASP A 110 -5.37 -0.87 -2.93
N PHE A 111 -4.72 0.27 -2.69
CA PHE A 111 -4.00 0.53 -1.46
C PHE A 111 -4.91 0.52 -0.23
N VAL A 112 -6.14 1.03 -0.35
CA VAL A 112 -7.08 1.15 0.76
C VAL A 112 -7.58 -0.22 1.19
N GLU A 113 -7.96 -1.06 0.24
CA GLU A 113 -8.40 -2.44 0.50
C GLU A 113 -7.28 -3.25 1.16
N PHE A 114 -6.07 -3.18 0.61
CA PHE A 114 -4.90 -3.82 1.19
C PHE A 114 -4.63 -3.34 2.63
N ALA A 115 -4.62 -2.02 2.84
CA ALA A 115 -4.37 -1.44 4.16
C ALA A 115 -5.42 -1.87 5.20
N ARG A 116 -6.69 -1.94 4.83
CA ARG A 116 -7.77 -2.46 5.70
C ARG A 116 -7.54 -3.93 6.06
N GLY A 117 -7.11 -4.76 5.11
CA GLY A 117 -6.73 -6.14 5.37
C GLY A 117 -5.59 -6.27 6.38
N ILE A 118 -4.59 -5.37 6.34
CA ILE A 118 -3.52 -5.31 7.35
C ILE A 118 -4.05 -4.88 8.72
N ILE A 119 -4.94 -3.88 8.77
CA ILE A 119 -5.53 -3.38 10.02
C ILE A 119 -6.30 -4.50 10.72
N THR A 120 -7.14 -5.24 9.99
CA THR A 120 -7.94 -6.36 10.52
C THR A 120 -7.05 -7.48 11.09
N LYS A 121 -5.90 -7.77 10.46
CA LYS A 121 -4.94 -8.77 10.92
C LYS A 121 -4.04 -8.29 12.06
N THR A 122 -4.10 -7.02 12.44
CA THR A 122 -3.22 -6.44 13.47
C THR A 122 -3.75 -6.74 14.87
N VAL A 123 -3.09 -7.63 15.60
CA VAL A 123 -3.49 -8.08 16.95
C VAL A 123 -3.47 -6.95 17.99
N LYS A 124 -2.48 -6.06 17.92
CA LYS A 124 -2.35 -4.95 18.88
C LYS A 124 -3.35 -3.84 18.57
N ARG A 125 -4.44 -3.75 19.33
CA ARG A 125 -5.52 -2.77 19.15
C ARG A 125 -5.04 -1.31 19.01
N LYS A 126 -4.05 -0.89 19.80
CA LYS A 126 -3.47 0.47 19.69
C LYS A 126 -2.82 0.72 18.34
N THR A 127 -2.13 -0.27 17.79
CA THR A 127 -1.49 -0.19 16.47
C THR A 127 -2.54 -0.22 15.36
N ALA A 128 -3.56 -1.06 15.47
CA ALA A 128 -4.68 -1.09 14.52
C ALA A 128 -5.40 0.27 14.45
N ASN A 129 -5.76 0.85 15.60
CA ASN A 129 -6.40 2.17 15.69
C ASN A 129 -5.52 3.28 15.09
N TRP A 130 -4.20 3.21 15.28
CA TRP A 130 -3.27 4.16 14.70
C TRP A 130 -3.23 4.06 13.17
N TYR A 131 -3.16 2.86 12.62
CA TYR A 131 -3.25 2.64 11.17
C TYR A 131 -4.59 3.13 10.61
N GLU A 132 -5.69 2.78 11.28
CA GLU A 132 -7.04 3.16 10.86
C GLU A 132 -7.20 4.69 10.83
N SER A 133 -6.78 5.38 11.89
CA SER A 133 -6.81 6.85 11.94
C SER A 133 -5.99 7.47 10.82
N SER A 134 -4.79 6.93 10.54
CA SER A 134 -3.92 7.42 9.47
C SER A 134 -4.55 7.17 8.09
N LEU A 135 -5.09 5.99 7.86
CA LEU A 135 -5.74 5.63 6.60
C LEU A 135 -6.99 6.48 6.35
N ASN A 136 -7.84 6.66 7.36
CA ASN A 136 -9.06 7.47 7.23
C ASN A 136 -8.74 8.94 6.93
N ALA A 137 -7.69 9.50 7.54
CA ALA A 137 -7.24 10.85 7.21
C ALA A 137 -6.72 10.95 5.76
N PHE A 138 -6.02 9.93 5.28
CA PHE A 138 -5.53 9.87 3.90
C PHE A 138 -6.66 9.74 2.88
N ILE A 139 -7.67 8.91 3.17
CA ILE A 139 -8.89 8.76 2.35
C ILE A 139 -9.65 10.09 2.28
N ALA A 140 -9.78 10.79 3.42
CA ALA A 140 -10.45 12.09 3.46
C ALA A 140 -9.72 13.16 2.64
N PHE A 141 -8.38 13.15 2.65
CA PHE A 141 -7.56 14.01 1.81
C PHE A 141 -7.69 13.68 0.32
N TYR A 142 -7.62 12.41 -0.03
CA TYR A 142 -7.64 11.95 -1.42
C TYR A 142 -9.03 12.08 -2.07
N GLY A 143 -10.09 12.09 -1.26
CA GLY A 143 -11.48 12.18 -1.73
C GLY A 143 -12.02 10.89 -2.35
N SER A 144 -11.28 9.79 -2.30
CA SER A 144 -11.68 8.49 -2.85
C SER A 144 -11.37 7.35 -1.88
N LYS A 145 -12.25 6.34 -1.87
CA LYS A 145 -12.06 5.09 -1.13
C LYS A 145 -11.26 4.04 -1.92
N ARG A 146 -10.97 4.31 -3.19
CA ARG A 146 -10.14 3.46 -4.05
C ARG A 146 -8.96 4.28 -4.53
N ILE A 147 -7.76 3.88 -4.14
CA ILE A 147 -6.50 4.60 -4.42
C ILE A 147 -5.51 3.58 -4.97
N ASP A 148 -5.02 3.83 -6.19
CA ASP A 148 -3.93 3.00 -6.71
C ASP A 148 -2.65 3.28 -5.93
N ALA A 149 -2.01 2.22 -5.42
CA ALA A 149 -0.75 2.34 -4.71
C ALA A 149 0.35 3.03 -5.54
N LYS A 150 0.28 2.92 -6.86
CA LYS A 150 1.22 3.55 -7.81
C LYS A 150 1.04 5.05 -7.96
N ASP A 151 -0.17 5.57 -7.67
CA ASP A 151 -0.46 7.00 -7.71
C ASP A 151 -0.01 7.75 -6.46
N ILE A 152 0.38 7.02 -5.41
CA ILE A 152 0.95 7.61 -4.21
C ILE A 152 2.40 8.02 -4.50
N LYS A 153 2.59 9.29 -4.86
CA LYS A 153 3.88 9.91 -5.20
C LYS A 153 4.35 10.83 -4.07
N SER A 154 5.62 11.25 -4.11
CA SER A 154 6.17 12.18 -3.10
C SER A 154 5.36 13.49 -3.03
N LYS A 155 4.96 14.04 -4.17
CA LYS A 155 4.12 15.24 -4.25
C LYS A 155 2.76 15.03 -3.56
N THR A 156 2.14 13.87 -3.72
CA THR A 156 0.88 13.51 -3.05
C THR A 156 1.04 13.51 -1.53
N LEU A 157 2.19 13.02 -1.03
CA LEU A 157 2.47 12.99 0.40
C LEU A 157 2.79 14.40 0.97
N GLU A 158 3.45 15.24 0.20
CA GLU A 158 3.67 16.65 0.55
C GLU A 158 2.35 17.41 0.66
N SER A 159 1.46 17.26 -0.33
CA SER A 159 0.12 17.85 -0.28
C SER A 159 -0.72 17.28 0.88
N PHE A 160 -0.58 15.99 1.19
CA PHE A 160 -1.23 15.40 2.37
C PHE A 160 -0.69 15.98 3.68
N LYS A 161 0.61 16.23 3.77
CA LYS A 161 1.22 16.90 4.93
C LYS A 161 0.63 18.31 5.10
N GLU A 162 0.60 19.12 4.06
CA GLU A 162 0.01 20.46 4.06
C GLU A 162 -1.48 20.44 4.45
N TYR A 163 -2.24 19.47 3.92
CA TYR A 163 -3.65 19.27 4.31
C TYR A 163 -3.79 19.02 5.81
N LEU A 164 -2.94 18.17 6.40
CA LEU A 164 -2.96 17.90 7.84
C LEU A 164 -2.56 19.13 8.68
N GLU A 165 -1.53 19.88 8.26
CA GLU A 165 -1.05 21.08 8.95
C GLU A 165 -2.11 22.20 8.95
N ASN A 166 -2.88 22.31 7.87
CA ASN A 166 -3.94 23.31 7.74
C ASN A 166 -5.29 22.86 8.35
N ARG A 167 -5.41 21.58 8.70
CA ARG A 167 -6.65 21.04 9.26
C ARG A 167 -6.91 21.59 10.65
N VAL A 168 -8.05 22.26 10.81
CA VAL A 168 -8.55 22.69 12.12
C VAL A 168 -9.22 21.51 12.81
N ILE A 169 -8.82 21.24 14.05
CA ILE A 169 -9.44 20.25 14.93
C ILE A 169 -10.15 20.95 16.09
N ILE A 170 -11.33 20.43 16.42
CA ILE A 170 -12.08 20.89 17.59
C ILE A 170 -11.68 20.01 18.77
N VAL A 171 -11.05 20.62 19.76
CA VAL A 171 -10.73 19.96 21.04
C VAL A 171 -11.86 20.24 21.99
N ARG A 172 -12.71 19.25 22.20
CA ARG A 172 -13.82 19.35 23.14
C ARG A 172 -13.29 19.47 24.57
N SER A 173 -13.81 20.45 25.32
CA SER A 173 -13.54 20.54 26.72
C SER A 173 -14.20 19.36 27.45
N LYS A 174 -13.49 18.81 28.44
CA LYS A 174 -14.04 17.81 29.35
C LYS A 174 -14.62 18.47 30.64
N VAL A 175 -14.50 19.77 30.75
CA VAL A 175 -14.96 20.56 31.90
C VAL A 175 -16.22 21.29 31.50
N ASP A 176 -17.29 21.10 32.24
CA ASP A 176 -18.56 21.78 32.00
C ASP A 176 -18.36 23.30 32.06
N GLY A 177 -18.96 24.04 31.14
CA GLY A 177 -18.86 25.48 31.02
C GLY A 177 -17.59 26.01 30.34
N VAL A 178 -16.66 25.15 29.90
CA VAL A 178 -15.49 25.55 29.13
C VAL A 178 -15.74 25.32 27.65
N ALA A 179 -15.59 26.38 26.84
CA ALA A 179 -15.81 26.32 25.41
C ALA A 179 -14.80 25.38 24.69
N ASP A 180 -15.26 24.72 23.64
CA ASP A 180 -14.41 23.94 22.75
C ASP A 180 -13.38 24.85 22.08
N VAL A 181 -12.13 24.37 21.99
CA VAL A 181 -11.02 25.12 21.40
C VAL A 181 -10.73 24.60 20.00
N GLN A 182 -10.75 25.50 19.03
CA GLN A 182 -10.28 25.22 17.68
C GLN A 182 -8.77 25.43 17.61
N ARG A 183 -8.04 24.44 17.14
CA ARG A 183 -6.59 24.55 16.92
C ARG A 183 -6.13 23.77 15.69
N ARG A 184 -5.00 24.16 15.12
CA ARG A 184 -4.32 23.37 14.11
C ARG A 184 -3.70 22.12 14.71
N MET A 185 -3.49 21.13 13.87
CA MET A 185 -2.85 19.88 14.29
C MET A 185 -1.39 20.12 14.67
N GLU A 186 -0.97 19.54 15.78
CA GLU A 186 0.43 19.66 16.22
C GLU A 186 1.38 18.89 15.28
N PRO A 187 2.61 19.39 15.01
CA PRO A 187 3.58 18.75 14.11
C PRO A 187 3.84 17.27 14.44
N GLY A 188 3.91 16.93 15.73
CA GLY A 188 4.08 15.55 16.17
C GLY A 188 2.91 14.64 15.78
N THR A 189 1.69 15.18 15.72
CA THR A 189 0.51 14.47 15.26
C THR A 189 0.54 14.27 13.75
N VAL A 190 0.87 15.32 12.98
CA VAL A 190 1.06 15.24 11.52
C VAL A 190 2.09 14.15 11.18
N ASN A 191 3.23 14.16 11.86
CA ASN A 191 4.27 13.15 11.67
C ASN A 191 3.77 11.72 11.97
N ASN A 192 2.92 11.55 12.98
CA ASN A 192 2.34 10.23 13.29
C ASN A 192 1.43 9.73 12.17
N TYR A 193 0.63 10.58 11.54
CA TYR A 193 -0.19 10.23 10.39
C TYR A 193 0.68 9.81 9.20
N LEU A 194 1.71 10.60 8.86
CA LEU A 194 2.64 10.27 7.78
C LEU A 194 3.39 8.95 8.03
N ARG A 195 3.83 8.69 9.26
CA ARG A 195 4.46 7.43 9.65
C ARG A 195 3.51 6.24 9.53
N GLY A 196 2.22 6.43 9.84
CA GLY A 196 1.19 5.42 9.65
C GLY A 196 1.02 5.03 8.19
N ILE A 197 0.88 6.01 7.30
CA ILE A 197 0.79 5.76 5.85
C ILE A 197 2.09 5.15 5.31
N ARG A 198 3.27 5.63 5.73
CA ARG A 198 4.56 5.03 5.36
C ARG A 198 4.64 3.55 5.72
N SER A 199 4.20 3.19 6.92
CA SER A 199 4.22 1.79 7.37
C SER A 199 3.29 0.92 6.53
N LEU A 200 2.06 1.36 6.25
CA LEU A 200 1.11 0.65 5.41
C LEU A 200 1.60 0.52 3.96
N TYR A 201 2.16 1.59 3.41
CA TYR A 201 2.70 1.60 2.05
C TYR A 201 3.91 0.68 1.89
N ASN A 202 4.83 0.68 2.84
CA ASN A 202 5.96 -0.24 2.83
C ASN A 202 5.53 -1.71 2.94
N LYS A 203 4.46 -1.99 3.69
CA LYS A 203 3.85 -3.33 3.73
C LYS A 203 3.23 -3.71 2.39
N ALA A 204 2.58 -2.77 1.69
CA ALA A 204 2.06 -2.99 0.35
C ALA A 204 3.19 -3.28 -0.64
N ARG A 205 4.25 -2.47 -0.66
CA ARG A 205 5.43 -2.74 -1.49
C ARG A 205 6.02 -4.12 -1.24
N LYS A 206 6.22 -4.49 0.03
CA LYS A 206 6.76 -5.81 0.38
C LYS A 206 5.83 -6.96 -0.03
N HIS A 207 4.52 -6.74 -0.05
CA HIS A 207 3.55 -7.76 -0.43
C HIS A 207 3.43 -7.95 -1.95
N PHE A 208 3.39 -6.83 -2.70
CA PHE A 208 3.16 -6.86 -4.14
C PHE A 208 4.44 -6.95 -4.97
N ASN A 209 5.59 -6.55 -4.43
CA ASN A 209 6.88 -6.70 -5.08
C ASN A 209 7.53 -8.01 -4.64
N ASN A 210 8.24 -8.63 -5.56
CA ASN A 210 9.11 -9.76 -5.28
C ASN A 210 10.47 -9.48 -5.92
N GLU A 211 11.40 -8.96 -5.12
CA GLU A 211 12.73 -8.55 -5.58
C GLU A 211 13.57 -9.76 -6.03
N ASP A 212 13.36 -10.94 -5.44
CA ASP A 212 14.09 -12.17 -5.78
C ASP A 212 13.81 -12.64 -7.24
N TYR A 213 12.65 -12.27 -7.77
CA TYR A 213 12.21 -12.60 -9.12
C TYR A 213 12.11 -11.38 -10.05
N ASP A 214 12.64 -10.24 -9.60
CA ASP A 214 12.57 -8.96 -10.34
C ASP A 214 11.12 -8.58 -10.75
N ILE A 215 10.15 -8.91 -9.88
CA ILE A 215 8.75 -8.56 -10.07
C ILE A 215 8.45 -7.31 -9.24
N ILE A 216 8.44 -6.16 -9.88
CA ILE A 216 8.18 -4.86 -9.23
C ILE A 216 6.84 -4.31 -9.71
N ARG A 217 5.78 -4.52 -8.90
CA ARG A 217 4.43 -4.02 -9.18
C ARG A 217 4.19 -2.60 -8.65
N ILE A 218 4.85 -2.22 -7.55
CA ILE A 218 4.84 -0.88 -6.98
C ILE A 218 6.27 -0.34 -7.06
N PRO A 219 6.64 0.32 -8.17
CA PRO A 219 8.02 0.80 -8.38
C PRO A 219 8.33 2.02 -7.52
N ASN A 220 7.32 2.79 -7.13
CA ASN A 220 7.49 4.04 -6.42
C ASN A 220 7.99 3.82 -4.99
N ASN A 221 8.91 4.69 -4.55
CA ASN A 221 9.28 4.84 -3.14
C ASN A 221 9.11 6.32 -2.72
N PRO A 222 7.86 6.79 -2.56
CA PRO A 222 7.59 8.20 -2.35
C PRO A 222 8.17 8.73 -1.04
N PHE A 223 8.32 7.89 -0.03
CA PHE A 223 8.86 8.27 1.27
C PHE A 223 10.39 8.43 1.31
N SER A 224 11.11 8.07 0.25
CA SER A 224 12.56 8.33 0.15
C SER A 224 12.88 9.82 -0.01
N ARG A 225 11.94 10.59 -0.58
CA ARG A 225 12.10 12.03 -0.85
C ARG A 225 11.34 12.92 0.14
N VAL A 226 10.37 12.36 0.87
CA VAL A 226 9.57 13.12 1.85
C VAL A 226 10.26 13.05 3.21
N VAL A 227 10.75 14.19 3.68
CA VAL A 227 11.33 14.31 5.01
C VAL A 227 10.20 14.41 6.04
N ILE A 228 10.11 13.41 6.91
CA ILE A 228 9.27 13.47 8.11
C ILE A 228 10.16 13.98 9.24
N PRO A 229 10.03 15.26 9.67
CA PRO A 229 10.90 15.83 10.69
C PRO A 229 10.81 15.02 11.99
N GLU A 230 11.93 14.89 12.67
CA GLU A 230 11.92 14.30 13.99
C GLU A 230 11.26 15.28 14.98
N TYR A 231 10.17 14.86 15.62
CA TYR A 231 9.51 15.67 16.63
C TYR A 231 10.11 15.32 17.98
N ILE A 232 10.99 16.18 18.47
CA ILE A 232 11.55 16.07 19.81
C ILE A 232 10.49 16.54 20.81
N ARG A 233 9.89 15.60 21.52
CA ARG A 233 8.97 15.94 22.61
C ARG A 233 9.74 16.65 23.71
N LYS A 234 9.30 17.86 24.08
CA LYS A 234 9.82 18.53 25.27
C LYS A 234 9.56 17.60 26.46
N ARG A 235 10.63 17.16 27.11
CA ARG A 235 10.51 16.38 28.35
C ARG A 235 9.88 17.27 29.39
N LYS A 236 8.72 16.85 29.90
CA LYS A 236 8.05 17.51 31.02
C LYS A 236 8.57 16.85 32.30
N SER A 237 9.72 17.29 32.78
CA SER A 237 10.18 16.91 34.12
C SER A 237 9.63 17.91 35.14
N LEU A 238 9.19 17.41 36.25
CA LEU A 238 8.82 18.25 37.40
C LEU A 238 10.08 18.63 38.18
N PRO A 239 10.23 19.87 38.61
CA PRO A 239 11.30 20.25 39.54
C PRO A 239 11.15 19.51 40.85
N ILE A 240 12.27 19.30 41.57
CA ILE A 240 12.29 18.52 42.84
C ILE A 240 11.32 19.08 43.91
N ASP A 241 11.16 20.40 43.95
CA ASP A 241 10.24 21.03 44.90
C ASP A 241 8.77 20.78 44.60
N ALA A 242 8.42 20.61 43.30
CA ALA A 242 7.09 20.18 42.90
C ALA A 242 6.80 18.73 43.37
N ILE A 243 7.82 17.85 43.22
CA ILE A 243 7.71 16.46 43.70
C ILE A 243 7.54 16.41 45.22
N LYS A 244 8.33 17.20 45.97
CA LYS A 244 8.18 17.31 47.42
C LYS A 244 6.78 17.78 47.80
N ARG A 245 6.27 18.82 47.13
CA ARG A 245 4.88 19.34 47.38
C ARG A 245 3.83 18.27 47.11
N ILE A 246 3.97 17.48 46.03
CA ILE A 246 3.06 16.36 45.74
C ILE A 246 3.14 15.29 46.83
N ARG A 247 4.33 14.93 47.29
CA ARG A 247 4.56 13.95 48.35
C ARG A 247 3.86 14.36 49.65
N ASP A 248 4.03 15.61 50.03
CA ASP A 248 3.59 16.15 51.36
C ASP A 248 2.14 16.67 51.32
N ALA A 249 1.51 16.71 50.14
CA ALA A 249 0.13 17.18 50.00
C ALA A 249 -0.87 16.25 50.66
N ARG A 250 -1.84 16.85 51.37
CA ARG A 250 -2.99 16.15 51.97
C ARG A 250 -4.24 16.44 51.15
N PHE A 251 -5.03 15.41 50.90
CA PHE A 251 -6.26 15.53 50.11
C PHE A 251 -7.40 14.84 50.88
N ASP A 252 -8.57 15.50 50.92
CA ASP A 252 -9.77 14.94 51.53
C ASP A 252 -10.40 13.86 50.66
N ASN A 253 -10.13 13.88 49.33
CA ASN A 253 -10.66 12.91 48.41
C ASN A 253 -9.75 11.65 48.34
N PRO A 254 -10.27 10.46 48.72
CA PRO A 254 -9.50 9.22 48.73
C PRO A 254 -8.89 8.87 47.38
N ARG A 255 -9.56 9.19 46.23
CA ARG A 255 -9.03 8.93 44.86
C ARG A 255 -7.80 9.80 44.56
N THR A 256 -7.82 11.04 45.04
CA THR A 256 -6.68 11.97 44.86
C THR A 256 -5.50 11.52 45.72
N THR A 257 -5.76 11.08 46.92
CA THR A 257 -4.75 10.49 47.83
C THR A 257 -4.11 9.26 47.18
N MET A 258 -4.92 8.32 46.68
CA MET A 258 -4.44 7.13 45.98
C MET A 258 -3.62 7.49 44.74
N ALA A 259 -4.05 8.46 43.94
CA ALA A 259 -3.32 8.92 42.75
C ALA A 259 -1.95 9.49 43.14
N ARG A 260 -1.83 10.26 44.22
CA ARG A 260 -0.55 10.74 44.77
C ARG A 260 0.33 9.58 45.19
N ASP A 261 -0.19 8.60 45.93
CA ASP A 261 0.58 7.47 46.44
C ASP A 261 1.11 6.60 45.31
N VAL A 262 0.28 6.32 44.29
CA VAL A 262 0.72 5.62 43.07
C VAL A 262 1.78 6.42 42.31
N PHE A 263 1.61 7.75 42.17
CA PHE A 263 2.63 8.60 41.56
C PHE A 263 3.97 8.52 42.31
N MET A 264 3.97 8.64 43.63
CA MET A 264 5.17 8.58 44.45
C MET A 264 5.81 7.20 44.41
N MET A 265 5.00 6.12 44.40
CA MET A 265 5.50 4.77 44.28
C MET A 265 6.21 4.57 42.92
N LEU A 266 5.59 5.01 41.81
CA LEU A 266 6.21 4.95 40.49
C LEU A 266 7.49 5.79 40.41
N PHE A 267 7.52 6.93 41.08
CA PHE A 267 8.72 7.77 41.18
C PHE A 267 9.86 7.05 41.91
N TYR A 268 9.61 6.43 43.05
CA TYR A 268 10.60 5.68 43.81
C TYR A 268 11.07 4.42 43.06
N LEU A 269 10.20 3.82 42.26
CA LEU A 269 10.54 2.69 41.39
C LEU A 269 11.21 3.14 40.06
N MET A 270 11.86 4.31 40.04
CA MET A 270 12.62 4.81 38.88
C MET A 270 11.78 5.01 37.61
N GLY A 271 10.47 5.28 37.76
CA GLY A 271 9.57 5.54 36.63
C GLY A 271 9.11 4.27 35.91
N ILE A 272 8.94 3.17 36.60
CA ILE A 272 8.33 1.97 36.06
C ILE A 272 7.00 2.29 35.37
N ASN A 273 6.70 1.62 34.26
CA ASN A 273 5.45 1.82 33.54
C ASN A 273 4.27 1.33 34.40
N MET A 274 3.19 2.11 34.48
CA MET A 274 1.99 1.77 35.22
C MET A 274 1.47 0.35 34.90
N LYS A 275 1.54 -0.07 33.62
CA LYS A 275 1.12 -1.41 33.22
C LYS A 275 2.00 -2.50 33.84
N ASP A 276 3.31 -2.29 33.87
CA ASP A 276 4.25 -3.26 34.42
C ASP A 276 4.14 -3.29 35.94
N PHE A 277 3.92 -2.14 36.57
CA PHE A 277 3.62 -2.04 37.99
C PHE A 277 2.39 -2.87 38.40
N PHE A 278 1.26 -2.72 37.68
CA PHE A 278 0.06 -3.53 37.99
C PHE A 278 0.23 -5.01 37.65
N SER A 279 1.07 -5.35 36.68
CA SER A 279 1.38 -6.76 36.38
C SER A 279 2.15 -7.42 37.51
N LEU A 280 3.13 -6.74 38.10
CA LEU A 280 3.87 -7.23 39.29
C LEU A 280 2.94 -7.44 40.49
N ALA A 281 2.00 -6.54 40.74
CA ALA A 281 1.04 -6.70 41.82
C ALA A 281 0.13 -7.93 41.64
N ASN A 282 -0.29 -8.23 40.40
CA ASN A 282 -1.14 -9.39 40.12
C ASN A 282 -0.40 -10.73 40.21
N GLU A 283 0.87 -10.78 39.86
CA GLU A 283 1.68 -12.01 39.99
C GLU A 283 1.94 -12.37 41.45
N THR A 284 1.94 -11.38 42.36
CA THR A 284 2.20 -11.60 43.79
C THR A 284 0.95 -12.09 44.56
N TYR A 285 -0.25 -11.80 44.07
CA TYR A 285 -1.53 -12.20 44.70
C TYR A 285 -2.19 -13.43 44.03
N GLY A 286 -1.57 -14.03 43.02
CA GLY A 286 -2.09 -15.20 42.27
C GLY A 286 -1.44 -16.54 42.68
N ARG A 287 -0.83 -16.64 43.87
CA ARG A 287 -0.34 -17.88 44.47
C ARG A 287 -1.06 -18.22 45.74
#